data_a7db6da069b50e9093ac025f64577304
#
_entry.id   a7db6da069b50e9093ac025f64577304
#
_cell.length_a   1.000
_cell.length_b   1.000
_cell.length_c   1.000
_cell.angle_alpha   90.00
_cell.angle_beta   90.00
_cell.angle_gamma   90.00
#
_symmetry.space_group_name_H-M   'P 1'
#
loop_
_entity.id
_entity.type
_entity.pdbx_description
1 polymer ?
#
loop_
_entity_poly.entity_id
_entity_poly.type
_entity_poly.pdbx_seq_one_letter_code
_entity_poly.pdbx_strand_id
1 'polypeptide(L)'
;LNPIIIEPVLVMTDSAQDNIIEVRDLLVHFPVTEGLLKKTVGFVKAVDGVNLSIRRGETFSLVGESGCGKSTTAMAILRMQAATSGHIIFDGTDITDFTKAQMQPVRTRMQMVYQDPYGSLNPRMKVGSIIGEPLRVHGRAKDKEAYNKRIRELMSLVGLLEDMADRYPHEFSGGQRQRICIARSLALNPELVICDEPVSALDVSIQAQVINLLMDLQERLGLTYLFIAHDLAVVRHISNRVAVMYLGKIVEVADRDTLFRS
;
A
#
# COMPACT_ATOMS: atom_id res chain seq x y z
N LEU A 1 -21.60 -28.26 18.23
CA LEU A 1 -20.64 -27.18 17.92
C LEU A 1 -21.40 -25.87 18.06
N ASN A 2 -21.20 -25.15 19.17
CA ASN A 2 -21.79 -23.83 19.38
C ASN A 2 -21.11 -22.83 18.43
N PRO A 3 -21.85 -21.92 17.77
CA PRO A 3 -21.27 -20.86 16.99
C PRO A 3 -20.52 -19.91 17.95
N ILE A 4 -19.24 -19.65 17.64
CA ILE A 4 -18.47 -18.61 18.31
C ILE A 4 -19.09 -17.26 17.89
N ILE A 5 -19.79 -16.62 18.80
CA ILE A 5 -20.28 -15.26 18.65
C ILE A 5 -19.09 -14.35 18.88
N ILE A 6 -18.52 -13.81 17.79
CA ILE A 6 -17.47 -12.79 17.86
C ILE A 6 -18.22 -11.45 18.09
N GLU A 7 -18.14 -10.92 19.32
CA GLU A 7 -18.62 -9.56 19.61
C GLU A 7 -17.76 -8.54 18.84
N PRO A 8 -18.37 -7.44 18.31
CA PRO A 8 -17.61 -6.41 17.63
C PRO A 8 -16.65 -5.73 18.62
N VAL A 9 -15.36 -5.79 18.32
CA VAL A 9 -14.33 -5.07 19.07
C VAL A 9 -14.61 -3.58 19.01
N LEU A 10 -14.80 -2.96 20.17
CA LEU A 10 -14.89 -1.51 20.31
C LEU A 10 -13.56 -0.90 19.87
N VAL A 11 -13.52 -0.32 18.67
CA VAL A 11 -12.38 0.50 18.24
C VAL A 11 -12.37 1.74 19.12
N MET A 12 -11.40 1.82 20.04
CA MET A 12 -11.20 3.04 20.83
C MET A 12 -10.97 4.21 19.87
N THR A 13 -11.84 5.20 19.92
CA THR A 13 -11.74 6.47 19.18
C THR A 13 -10.61 7.29 19.80
N ASP A 14 -9.41 7.12 19.27
CA ASP A 14 -8.28 8.00 19.53
C ASP A 14 -8.43 9.27 18.70
N SER A 15 -7.97 10.42 19.21
CA SER A 15 -8.24 11.76 18.68
C SER A 15 -8.22 11.84 17.14
N ALA A 16 -9.35 12.18 16.54
CA ALA A 16 -9.57 12.23 15.09
C ALA A 16 -8.68 13.23 14.32
N GLN A 17 -7.81 13.97 15.01
CA GLN A 17 -7.01 15.05 14.43
C GLN A 17 -5.68 14.62 13.80
N ASP A 18 -5.25 13.36 13.97
CA ASP A 18 -3.93 12.90 13.48
C ASP A 18 -3.98 11.75 12.47
N ASN A 19 -5.18 11.32 12.07
CA ASN A 19 -5.33 10.24 11.11
C ASN A 19 -5.16 10.74 9.68
N ILE A 20 -4.27 10.08 8.92
CA ILE A 20 -4.12 10.31 7.48
C ILE A 20 -5.17 9.53 6.68
N ILE A 21 -5.54 8.34 7.16
CA ILE A 21 -6.60 7.50 6.59
C ILE A 21 -7.58 7.09 7.68
N GLU A 22 -8.87 7.18 7.35
CA GLU A 22 -9.93 6.51 8.06
C GLU A 22 -10.81 5.75 7.07
N VAL A 23 -11.11 4.51 7.40
CA VAL A 23 -12.01 3.65 6.65
C VAL A 23 -13.16 3.27 7.57
N ARG A 24 -14.40 3.50 7.12
CA ARG A 24 -15.60 3.25 7.91
C ARG A 24 -16.58 2.36 7.15
N ASP A 25 -16.90 1.22 7.73
CA ASP A 25 -17.88 0.23 7.23
C ASP A 25 -17.68 -0.14 5.76
N LEU A 26 -16.41 -0.28 5.35
CA LEU A 26 -16.05 -0.53 3.95
C LEU A 26 -16.51 -1.90 3.51
N LEU A 27 -17.29 -1.93 2.43
CA LEU A 27 -17.69 -3.14 1.72
C LEU A 27 -17.11 -3.14 0.31
N VAL A 28 -16.53 -4.29 -0.08
CA VAL A 28 -16.19 -4.56 -1.49
C VAL A 28 -16.69 -5.96 -1.81
N HIS A 29 -17.80 -6.02 -2.54
CA HIS A 29 -18.45 -7.25 -2.94
C HIS A 29 -18.38 -7.41 -4.45
N PHE A 30 -17.89 -8.55 -4.93
CA PHE A 30 -17.81 -8.89 -6.35
C PHE A 30 -18.99 -9.78 -6.73
N PRO A 31 -19.77 -9.41 -7.76
CA PRO A 31 -20.89 -10.25 -8.22
C PRO A 31 -20.35 -11.53 -8.86
N VAL A 32 -20.89 -12.67 -8.46
CA VAL A 32 -20.72 -13.96 -9.14
C VAL A 32 -21.81 -14.10 -10.17
N THR A 33 -21.43 -14.19 -11.44
CA THR A 33 -22.40 -14.30 -12.55
C THR A 33 -22.34 -15.69 -13.18
N GLU A 34 -23.50 -16.25 -13.52
CA GLU A 34 -23.63 -17.57 -14.14
C GLU A 34 -24.44 -17.49 -15.45
N GLY A 35 -24.09 -18.40 -16.39
CA GLY A 35 -24.77 -18.55 -17.67
C GLY A 35 -24.44 -17.49 -18.73
N LEU A 36 -24.94 -17.70 -19.97
CA LEU A 36 -24.72 -16.82 -21.14
C LEU A 36 -25.26 -15.40 -20.91
N LEU A 37 -26.29 -15.23 -20.10
CA LEU A 37 -26.91 -13.95 -19.78
C LEU A 37 -26.29 -13.24 -18.58
N LYS A 38 -25.17 -13.78 -18.03
CA LYS A 38 -24.44 -13.21 -16.87
C LYS A 38 -25.37 -12.84 -15.69
N LYS A 39 -26.32 -13.72 -15.35
CA LYS A 39 -27.20 -13.47 -14.20
C LYS A 39 -26.43 -13.57 -12.91
N THR A 40 -26.53 -12.55 -12.04
CA THR A 40 -25.90 -12.56 -10.72
C THR A 40 -26.55 -13.63 -9.85
N VAL A 41 -25.76 -14.61 -9.38
CA VAL A 41 -26.20 -15.72 -8.53
C VAL A 41 -25.70 -15.60 -7.09
N GLY A 42 -24.79 -14.66 -6.82
CA GLY A 42 -24.23 -14.41 -5.48
C GLY A 42 -23.19 -13.32 -5.48
N PHE A 43 -22.53 -13.12 -4.33
CA PHE A 43 -21.45 -12.16 -4.17
C PHE A 43 -20.27 -12.79 -3.42
N VAL A 44 -19.05 -12.55 -3.87
CA VAL A 44 -17.84 -12.76 -3.09
C VAL A 44 -17.62 -11.50 -2.24
N LYS A 45 -17.73 -11.64 -0.93
CA LYS A 45 -17.52 -10.56 0.04
C LYS A 45 -16.03 -10.43 0.37
N ALA A 46 -15.28 -9.80 -0.50
CA ALA A 46 -13.83 -9.67 -0.33
C ALA A 46 -13.47 -8.73 0.82
N VAL A 47 -14.28 -7.70 1.06
CA VAL A 47 -14.23 -6.80 2.22
C VAL A 47 -15.64 -6.65 2.74
N ASP A 48 -15.88 -6.91 4.03
CA ASP A 48 -17.22 -7.01 4.63
C ASP A 48 -17.30 -6.26 5.98
N GLY A 49 -17.41 -4.93 5.94
CA GLY A 49 -17.53 -4.06 7.09
C GLY A 49 -16.18 -3.72 7.76
N VAL A 50 -15.16 -3.44 6.96
CA VAL A 50 -13.83 -3.07 7.48
C VAL A 50 -13.86 -1.65 8.03
N ASN A 51 -13.37 -1.53 9.27
CA ASN A 51 -13.12 -0.26 9.95
C ASN A 51 -11.63 -0.21 10.34
N LEU A 52 -10.91 0.82 9.93
CA LEU A 52 -9.53 1.06 10.36
C LEU A 52 -9.18 2.55 10.32
N SER A 53 -8.18 2.93 11.10
CA SER A 53 -7.57 4.26 11.05
C SER A 53 -6.05 4.13 11.05
N ILE A 54 -5.38 4.99 10.28
CA ILE A 54 -3.92 5.04 10.18
C ILE A 54 -3.48 6.45 10.56
N ARG A 55 -2.61 6.55 11.57
CA ARG A 55 -2.06 7.83 12.05
C ARG A 55 -0.92 8.28 11.13
N ARG A 56 -0.68 9.58 11.09
CA ARG A 56 0.49 10.10 10.35
C ARG A 56 1.79 9.58 10.96
N GLY A 57 2.72 9.20 10.09
CA GLY A 57 4.05 8.73 10.48
C GLY A 57 4.09 7.30 11.05
N GLU A 58 2.94 6.61 11.21
CA GLU A 58 2.96 5.22 11.67
C GLU A 58 3.11 4.21 10.51
N THR A 59 3.61 3.04 10.84
CA THR A 59 3.44 1.82 10.05
C THR A 59 2.29 1.02 10.64
N PHE A 60 1.15 1.04 9.93
CA PHE A 60 -0.01 0.21 10.24
C PHE A 60 0.03 -1.04 9.37
N SER A 61 0.12 -2.21 9.98
CA SER A 61 0.18 -3.47 9.23
C SER A 61 -1.17 -4.16 9.16
N LEU A 62 -1.48 -4.73 8.00
CA LEU A 62 -2.65 -5.56 7.77
C LEU A 62 -2.19 -6.99 7.46
N VAL A 63 -2.46 -7.92 8.37
CA VAL A 63 -2.05 -9.32 8.27
C VAL A 63 -3.25 -10.25 8.13
N GLY A 64 -3.02 -11.46 7.65
CA GLY A 64 -4.04 -12.49 7.51
C GLY A 64 -3.71 -13.47 6.38
N GLU A 65 -4.49 -14.52 6.25
CA GLU A 65 -4.31 -15.55 5.23
C GLU A 65 -4.41 -14.99 3.79
N SER A 66 -3.82 -15.70 2.83
CA SER A 66 -3.97 -15.36 1.42
C SER A 66 -5.45 -15.39 1.02
N GLY A 67 -5.89 -14.36 0.27
CA GLY A 67 -7.28 -14.25 -0.17
C GLY A 67 -8.27 -13.71 0.88
N CYS A 68 -7.83 -13.35 2.11
CA CYS A 68 -8.76 -12.81 3.13
C CYS A 68 -9.25 -11.36 2.87
N GLY A 69 -8.73 -10.67 1.82
CA GLY A 69 -9.21 -9.33 1.42
C GLY A 69 -8.22 -8.19 1.59
N LYS A 70 -6.98 -8.42 2.06
CA LYS A 70 -5.95 -7.38 2.32
C LYS A 70 -5.67 -6.48 1.13
N SER A 71 -5.26 -7.07 0.00
CA SER A 71 -4.97 -6.31 -1.24
C SER A 71 -6.22 -5.63 -1.79
N THR A 72 -7.40 -6.24 -1.63
CA THR A 72 -8.67 -5.61 -2.02
C THR A 72 -8.95 -4.37 -1.18
N THR A 73 -8.69 -4.42 0.13
CA THR A 73 -8.80 -3.26 1.03
C THR A 73 -7.85 -2.14 0.60
N ALA A 74 -6.58 -2.48 0.32
CA ALA A 74 -5.59 -1.53 -0.17
C ALA A 74 -6.01 -0.86 -1.49
N MET A 75 -6.49 -1.66 -2.46
CA MET A 75 -6.97 -1.17 -3.75
C MET A 75 -8.22 -0.27 -3.60
N ALA A 76 -9.10 -0.57 -2.64
CA ALA A 76 -10.25 0.27 -2.34
C ALA A 76 -9.81 1.61 -1.74
N ILE A 77 -8.87 1.63 -0.79
CA ILE A 77 -8.32 2.86 -0.20
C ILE A 77 -7.70 3.76 -1.28
N LEU A 78 -6.97 3.19 -2.24
CA LEU A 78 -6.41 3.91 -3.39
C LEU A 78 -7.44 4.29 -4.46
N ARG A 79 -8.71 3.93 -4.28
CA ARG A 79 -9.77 4.13 -5.27
C ARG A 79 -9.42 3.53 -6.64
N MET A 80 -8.63 2.45 -6.65
CA MET A 80 -8.38 1.60 -7.81
C MET A 80 -9.46 0.53 -7.97
N GLN A 81 -10.02 0.07 -6.84
CA GLN A 81 -11.22 -0.75 -6.75
C GLN A 81 -12.36 0.09 -6.18
N ALA A 82 -13.52 0.08 -6.83
CA ALA A 82 -14.70 0.75 -6.30
C ALA A 82 -15.20 0.04 -5.04
N ALA A 83 -15.54 0.80 -4.01
CA ALA A 83 -16.26 0.29 -2.86
C ALA A 83 -17.73 -0.02 -3.24
N THR A 84 -18.31 -1.04 -2.64
CA THR A 84 -19.76 -1.30 -2.72
C THR A 84 -20.52 -0.34 -1.82
N SER A 85 -19.99 -0.08 -0.64
CA SER A 85 -20.46 0.95 0.31
C SER A 85 -19.39 1.24 1.36
N GLY A 86 -19.69 2.15 2.29
CA GLY A 86 -18.76 2.62 3.32
C GLY A 86 -18.07 3.90 2.92
N HIS A 87 -17.13 4.35 3.77
CA HIS A 87 -16.43 5.61 3.57
C HIS A 87 -14.92 5.44 3.65
N ILE A 88 -14.21 6.17 2.79
CA ILE A 88 -12.75 6.27 2.77
C ILE A 88 -12.41 7.74 2.92
N ILE A 89 -11.84 8.10 4.06
CA ILE A 89 -11.51 9.47 4.43
C ILE A 89 -9.99 9.61 4.39
N PHE A 90 -9.48 10.49 3.54
CA PHE A 90 -8.07 10.82 3.43
C PHE A 90 -7.85 12.26 3.89
N ASP A 91 -7.02 12.44 4.90
CA ASP A 91 -6.69 13.77 5.47
C ASP A 91 -7.96 14.59 5.77
N GLY A 92 -8.92 13.97 6.46
CA GLY A 92 -10.20 14.57 6.83
C GLY A 92 -11.22 14.74 5.70
N THR A 93 -10.88 14.40 4.46
CA THR A 93 -11.75 14.51 3.28
C THR A 93 -12.27 13.15 2.86
N ASP A 94 -13.59 13.00 2.77
CA ASP A 94 -14.20 11.78 2.21
C ASP A 94 -13.97 11.73 0.69
N ILE A 95 -13.20 10.73 0.25
CA ILE A 95 -12.82 10.52 -1.15
C ILE A 95 -13.60 9.38 -1.81
N THR A 96 -14.59 8.81 -1.11
CA THR A 96 -15.29 7.60 -1.54
C THR A 96 -15.90 7.72 -2.93
N ASP A 97 -16.51 8.87 -3.23
CA ASP A 97 -17.20 9.10 -4.50
C ASP A 97 -16.45 10.05 -5.44
N PHE A 98 -15.17 10.32 -5.14
CA PHE A 98 -14.37 11.20 -5.99
C PHE A 98 -14.30 10.69 -7.44
N THR A 99 -14.50 11.60 -8.39
CA THR A 99 -14.25 11.37 -9.82
C THR A 99 -12.75 11.18 -10.08
N LYS A 100 -12.40 10.67 -11.27
CA LYS A 100 -10.99 10.54 -11.68
C LYS A 100 -10.22 11.86 -11.59
N ALA A 101 -10.87 12.99 -11.94
CA ALA A 101 -10.25 14.31 -11.87
C ALA A 101 -9.97 14.75 -10.42
N GLN A 102 -10.93 14.56 -9.51
CA GLN A 102 -10.78 14.86 -8.08
C GLN A 102 -9.75 13.97 -7.40
N MET A 103 -9.58 12.72 -7.87
CA MET A 103 -8.54 11.81 -7.36
C MET A 103 -7.12 12.17 -7.81
N GLN A 104 -6.92 12.97 -8.86
CA GLN A 104 -5.57 13.30 -9.33
C GLN A 104 -4.66 13.91 -8.25
N PRO A 105 -5.06 14.97 -7.52
CA PRO A 105 -4.23 15.53 -6.45
C PRO A 105 -4.05 14.53 -5.28
N VAL A 106 -5.06 13.73 -4.97
CA VAL A 106 -4.99 12.71 -3.90
C VAL A 106 -3.94 11.65 -4.26
N ARG A 107 -3.91 11.20 -5.51
CA ARG A 107 -2.92 10.21 -6.00
C ARG A 107 -1.47 10.69 -5.94
N THR A 108 -1.21 11.99 -5.92
CA THR A 108 0.16 12.47 -5.69
C THR A 108 0.61 12.28 -4.24
N ARG A 109 -0.34 12.24 -3.31
CA ARG A 109 -0.11 12.11 -1.87
C ARG A 109 -0.20 10.65 -1.37
N MET A 110 -0.87 9.77 -2.13
CA MET A 110 -0.96 8.33 -1.85
C MET A 110 -0.33 7.53 -2.99
N GLN A 111 0.59 6.64 -2.66
CA GLN A 111 1.30 5.80 -3.64
C GLN A 111 1.30 4.34 -3.22
N MET A 112 1.65 3.44 -4.14
CA MET A 112 1.67 2.00 -3.88
C MET A 112 2.97 1.36 -4.35
N VAL A 113 3.49 0.45 -3.53
CA VAL A 113 4.51 -0.52 -3.89
C VAL A 113 3.82 -1.88 -4.01
N TYR A 114 3.86 -2.45 -5.21
CA TYR A 114 3.16 -3.70 -5.54
C TYR A 114 3.96 -4.93 -5.13
N GLN A 115 3.27 -6.05 -4.96
CA GLN A 115 3.81 -7.36 -4.58
C GLN A 115 4.84 -7.89 -5.59
N ASP A 116 4.55 -7.77 -6.88
CA ASP A 116 5.41 -8.28 -7.95
C ASP A 116 6.23 -7.14 -8.58
N PRO A 117 7.55 -7.05 -8.27
CA PRO A 117 8.40 -6.05 -8.87
C PRO A 117 8.68 -6.32 -10.36
N TYR A 118 8.52 -7.58 -10.84
CA TYR A 118 8.70 -7.91 -12.25
C TYR A 118 7.54 -7.40 -13.09
N GLY A 119 6.31 -7.70 -12.68
CA GLY A 119 5.10 -7.28 -13.39
C GLY A 119 4.82 -5.76 -13.29
N SER A 120 5.35 -5.08 -12.27
CA SER A 120 5.13 -3.66 -12.06
C SER A 120 6.09 -2.74 -12.82
N LEU A 121 7.18 -3.27 -13.39
CA LEU A 121 8.17 -2.51 -14.17
C LEU A 121 8.03 -2.82 -15.66
N ASN A 122 7.82 -1.79 -16.49
CA ASN A 122 7.78 -1.99 -17.94
C ASN A 122 9.17 -2.41 -18.45
N PRO A 123 9.36 -3.64 -18.98
CA PRO A 123 10.69 -4.16 -19.35
C PRO A 123 11.30 -3.44 -20.55
N ARG A 124 10.52 -2.64 -21.29
CA ARG A 124 10.97 -1.88 -22.46
C ARG A 124 11.41 -0.45 -22.13
N MET A 125 11.26 -0.05 -20.87
CA MET A 125 11.64 1.29 -20.42
C MET A 125 12.95 1.23 -19.61
N LYS A 126 13.78 2.27 -19.75
CA LYS A 126 14.94 2.47 -18.88
C LYS A 126 14.52 2.80 -17.46
N VAL A 127 15.30 2.38 -16.46
CA VAL A 127 14.99 2.55 -15.03
C VAL A 127 14.75 4.01 -14.67
N GLY A 128 15.59 4.94 -15.13
CA GLY A 128 15.36 6.36 -14.90
C GLY A 128 14.01 6.86 -15.45
N SER A 129 13.56 6.32 -16.60
CA SER A 129 12.25 6.66 -17.16
C SER A 129 11.09 6.07 -16.36
N ILE A 130 11.27 4.88 -15.77
CA ILE A 130 10.28 4.23 -14.90
C ILE A 130 10.12 5.02 -13.59
N ILE A 131 11.24 5.35 -12.94
CA ILE A 131 11.24 6.16 -11.69
C ILE A 131 10.62 7.53 -11.93
N GLY A 132 10.93 8.17 -13.06
CA GLY A 132 10.45 9.50 -13.40
C GLY A 132 9.07 9.54 -14.06
N GLU A 133 8.44 8.40 -14.36
CA GLU A 133 7.12 8.36 -15.02
C GLU A 133 6.05 9.16 -14.25
N PRO A 134 5.91 9.02 -12.91
CA PRO A 134 4.95 9.80 -12.15
C PRO A 134 5.19 11.32 -12.29
N LEU A 135 6.44 11.77 -12.33
CA LEU A 135 6.77 13.20 -12.52
C LEU A 135 6.25 13.73 -13.85
N ARG A 136 6.35 12.93 -14.94
CA ARG A 136 5.85 13.31 -16.26
C ARG A 136 4.32 13.33 -16.29
N VAL A 137 3.68 12.28 -15.77
CA VAL A 137 2.22 12.12 -15.77
C VAL A 137 1.55 13.26 -15.01
N HIS A 138 2.14 13.69 -13.89
CA HIS A 138 1.59 14.74 -13.03
C HIS A 138 2.19 16.14 -13.31
N GLY A 139 3.01 16.30 -14.35
CA GLY A 139 3.61 17.60 -14.71
C GLY A 139 4.47 18.22 -13.61
N ARG A 140 5.16 17.38 -12.81
CA ARG A 140 5.94 17.83 -11.63
C ARG A 140 7.40 18.15 -11.94
N ALA A 141 7.87 17.96 -13.18
CA ALA A 141 9.20 18.36 -13.62
C ALA A 141 9.11 19.65 -14.43
N LYS A 142 9.78 20.73 -13.99
CA LYS A 142 9.79 22.03 -14.67
C LYS A 142 10.51 21.96 -16.02
N ASP A 143 11.62 21.22 -16.07
CA ASP A 143 12.49 21.04 -17.22
C ASP A 143 13.23 19.69 -17.13
N LYS A 144 14.04 19.39 -18.15
CA LYS A 144 14.81 18.15 -18.24
C LYS A 144 15.89 18.03 -17.15
N GLU A 145 16.46 19.14 -16.73
CA GLU A 145 17.52 19.15 -15.71
C GLU A 145 16.92 18.82 -14.33
N ALA A 146 15.86 19.50 -13.92
CA ALA A 146 15.12 19.22 -12.70
C ALA A 146 14.60 17.77 -12.66
N TYR A 147 14.09 17.26 -13.81
CA TYR A 147 13.66 15.88 -13.95
C TYR A 147 14.82 14.90 -13.68
N ASN A 148 15.95 15.08 -14.36
CA ASN A 148 17.11 14.18 -14.20
C ASN A 148 17.71 14.28 -12.79
N LYS A 149 17.77 15.49 -12.21
CA LYS A 149 18.22 15.68 -10.83
C LYS A 149 17.35 14.90 -9.85
N ARG A 150 16.01 14.99 -9.99
CA ARG A 150 15.09 14.27 -9.12
C ARG A 150 15.25 12.75 -9.24
N ILE A 151 15.46 12.22 -10.44
CA ILE A 151 15.71 10.78 -10.63
C ILE A 151 16.97 10.35 -9.88
N ARG A 152 18.08 11.09 -10.00
CA ARG A 152 19.33 10.78 -9.29
C ARG A 152 19.15 10.79 -7.78
N GLU A 153 18.45 11.80 -7.24
CA GLU A 153 18.10 11.87 -5.83
C GLU A 153 17.32 10.64 -5.37
N LEU A 154 16.30 10.22 -6.13
CA LEU A 154 15.48 9.05 -5.82
C LEU A 154 16.29 7.75 -5.88
N MET A 155 17.16 7.59 -6.86
CA MET A 155 18.04 6.43 -6.95
C MET A 155 19.01 6.38 -5.76
N SER A 156 19.62 7.49 -5.41
CA SER A 156 20.50 7.60 -4.24
C SER A 156 19.76 7.28 -2.93
N LEU A 157 18.51 7.77 -2.77
CA LEU A 157 17.66 7.49 -1.60
C LEU A 157 17.43 6.00 -1.36
N VAL A 158 17.32 5.20 -2.42
CA VAL A 158 17.10 3.75 -2.33
C VAL A 158 18.40 2.94 -2.45
N GLY A 159 19.57 3.60 -2.46
CA GLY A 159 20.88 2.96 -2.55
C GLY A 159 21.18 2.32 -3.91
N LEU A 160 20.68 2.91 -5.00
CA LEU A 160 21.04 2.58 -6.38
C LEU A 160 22.04 3.61 -6.92
N LEU A 161 22.99 3.15 -7.74
CA LEU A 161 23.95 4.03 -8.39
C LEU A 161 23.28 4.83 -9.51
N GLU A 162 23.63 6.10 -9.64
CA GLU A 162 23.03 7.03 -10.61
C GLU A 162 23.28 6.62 -12.07
N ASP A 163 24.42 6.01 -12.36
CA ASP A 163 24.79 5.50 -13.69
C ASP A 163 23.90 4.32 -14.16
N MET A 164 23.19 3.69 -13.25
CA MET A 164 22.22 2.62 -13.56
C MET A 164 20.91 3.14 -14.14
N ALA A 165 20.66 4.45 -14.18
CA ALA A 165 19.42 5.04 -14.70
C ALA A 165 19.13 4.67 -16.16
N ASP A 166 20.17 4.44 -16.96
CA ASP A 166 20.07 4.10 -18.38
C ASP A 166 19.89 2.60 -18.66
N ARG A 167 19.97 1.76 -17.63
CA ARG A 167 19.78 0.29 -17.74
C ARG A 167 18.30 -0.08 -17.78
N TYR A 168 18.04 -1.32 -18.20
CA TYR A 168 16.69 -1.90 -18.25
C TYR A 168 16.42 -2.78 -17.03
N PRO A 169 15.16 -2.99 -16.64
CA PRO A 169 14.80 -3.78 -15.44
C PRO A 169 15.40 -5.19 -15.40
N HIS A 170 15.54 -5.85 -16.55
CA HIS A 170 16.10 -7.21 -16.62
C HIS A 170 17.59 -7.31 -16.23
N GLU A 171 18.31 -6.19 -16.19
CA GLU A 171 19.72 -6.12 -15.77
C GLU A 171 19.89 -6.01 -14.25
N PHE A 172 18.79 -5.97 -13.47
CA PHE A 172 18.77 -5.80 -12.03
C PHE A 172 18.35 -7.07 -11.29
N SER A 173 18.92 -7.27 -10.09
CA SER A 173 18.45 -8.32 -9.17
C SER A 173 17.04 -8.04 -8.65
N GLY A 174 16.38 -9.04 -8.05
CA GLY A 174 15.03 -8.89 -7.46
C GLY A 174 14.97 -7.76 -6.42
N GLY A 175 15.94 -7.70 -5.51
CA GLY A 175 16.02 -6.64 -4.51
C GLY A 175 16.29 -5.25 -5.11
N GLN A 176 17.10 -5.16 -6.15
CA GLN A 176 17.30 -3.90 -6.87
C GLN A 176 16.03 -3.44 -7.61
N ARG A 177 15.27 -4.37 -8.22
CA ARG A 177 13.97 -4.04 -8.83
C ARG A 177 12.97 -3.54 -7.80
N GLN A 178 12.95 -4.15 -6.61
CA GLN A 178 12.11 -3.66 -5.52
C GLN A 178 12.49 -2.24 -5.10
N ARG A 179 13.78 -1.93 -5.01
CA ARG A 179 14.26 -0.56 -4.76
C ARG A 179 13.83 0.43 -5.86
N ILE A 180 13.79 0.00 -7.13
CA ILE A 180 13.26 0.81 -8.24
C ILE A 180 11.76 1.09 -8.05
N CYS A 181 10.96 0.08 -7.64
CA CYS A 181 9.53 0.26 -7.34
C CYS A 181 9.32 1.25 -6.19
N ILE A 182 10.14 1.14 -5.12
CA ILE A 182 10.11 2.08 -4.00
C ILE A 182 10.49 3.49 -4.47
N ALA A 183 11.58 3.66 -5.23
CA ALA A 183 11.98 4.95 -5.77
C ALA A 183 10.88 5.61 -6.63
N ARG A 184 10.20 4.81 -7.48
CA ARG A 184 9.07 5.27 -8.28
C ARG A 184 7.91 5.77 -7.42
N SER A 185 7.56 5.05 -6.34
CA SER A 185 6.49 5.46 -5.42
C SER A 185 6.82 6.78 -4.71
N LEU A 186 8.09 7.07 -4.46
CA LEU A 186 8.54 8.30 -3.80
C LEU A 186 8.66 9.51 -4.72
N ALA A 187 8.48 9.34 -6.03
CA ALA A 187 8.73 10.39 -7.01
C ALA A 187 7.93 11.68 -6.75
N LEU A 188 6.70 11.55 -6.27
CA LEU A 188 5.76 12.65 -6.03
C LEU A 188 5.77 13.19 -4.59
N ASN A 189 6.68 12.71 -3.71
CA ASN A 189 6.71 13.01 -2.28
C ASN A 189 5.38 12.66 -1.59
N PRO A 190 4.97 11.39 -1.60
CA PRO A 190 3.72 10.98 -0.98
C PRO A 190 3.77 11.14 0.55
N GLU A 191 2.60 11.23 1.17
CA GLU A 191 2.43 11.19 2.62
C GLU A 191 2.09 9.76 3.10
N LEU A 192 1.40 8.99 2.24
CA LEU A 192 1.04 7.60 2.50
C LEU A 192 1.57 6.70 1.37
N VAL A 193 2.26 5.63 1.74
CA VAL A 193 2.66 4.56 0.83
C VAL A 193 2.04 3.25 1.28
N ILE A 194 1.27 2.64 0.41
CA ILE A 194 0.71 1.30 0.62
C ILE A 194 1.70 0.29 0.06
N CYS A 195 2.21 -0.58 0.93
CA CYS A 195 3.15 -1.65 0.58
C CYS A 195 2.39 -2.98 0.58
N ASP A 196 2.03 -3.49 -0.61
CA ASP A 196 1.32 -4.77 -0.73
C ASP A 196 2.33 -5.89 -0.93
N GLU A 197 2.61 -6.63 0.15
CA GLU A 197 3.59 -7.73 0.22
C GLU A 197 4.95 -7.40 -0.43
N PRO A 198 5.59 -6.26 -0.08
CA PRO A 198 6.70 -5.70 -0.85
C PRO A 198 7.97 -6.56 -0.83
N VAL A 199 8.03 -7.61 -0.02
CA VAL A 199 9.22 -8.46 0.15
C VAL A 199 8.95 -9.94 -0.08
N SER A 200 7.70 -10.34 -0.36
CA SER A 200 7.28 -11.76 -0.44
C SER A 200 8.01 -12.58 -1.51
N ALA A 201 8.47 -11.95 -2.59
CA ALA A 201 9.19 -12.58 -3.69
C ALA A 201 10.73 -12.52 -3.57
N LEU A 202 11.26 -12.12 -2.41
CA LEU A 202 12.69 -11.91 -2.18
C LEU A 202 13.26 -12.92 -1.18
N ASP A 203 14.55 -13.22 -1.29
CA ASP A 203 15.29 -14.02 -0.31
C ASP A 203 15.36 -13.31 1.05
N VAL A 204 15.40 -14.06 2.15
CA VAL A 204 15.35 -13.54 3.54
C VAL A 204 16.36 -12.42 3.80
N SER A 205 17.60 -12.56 3.32
CA SER A 205 18.64 -11.54 3.49
C SER A 205 18.33 -10.23 2.76
N ILE A 206 17.70 -10.33 1.60
CA ILE A 206 17.29 -9.18 0.79
C ILE A 206 16.02 -8.55 1.36
N GLN A 207 15.09 -9.38 1.90
CA GLN A 207 13.91 -8.89 2.62
C GLN A 207 14.32 -7.94 3.76
N ALA A 208 15.26 -8.36 4.62
CA ALA A 208 15.75 -7.53 5.72
C ALA A 208 16.32 -6.19 5.25
N GLN A 209 17.07 -6.18 4.14
CA GLN A 209 17.61 -4.95 3.56
C GLN A 209 16.51 -4.00 3.06
N VAL A 210 15.45 -4.54 2.42
CA VAL A 210 14.33 -3.72 1.92
C VAL A 210 13.50 -3.18 3.08
N ILE A 211 13.27 -3.97 4.12
CA ILE A 211 12.54 -3.53 5.31
C ILE A 211 13.31 -2.42 6.04
N ASN A 212 14.62 -2.57 6.25
CA ASN A 212 15.43 -1.52 6.85
C ASN A 212 15.44 -0.24 6.00
N LEU A 213 15.47 -0.38 4.67
CA LEU A 213 15.33 0.76 3.76
C LEU A 213 13.98 1.47 3.95
N LEU A 214 12.87 0.75 4.04
CA LEU A 214 11.54 1.35 4.26
C LEU A 214 11.47 2.09 5.59
N MET A 215 12.05 1.53 6.67
CA MET A 215 12.11 2.18 7.98
C MET A 215 12.96 3.46 7.95
N ASP A 216 14.14 3.44 7.32
CA ASP A 216 15.00 4.62 7.11
C ASP A 216 14.29 5.71 6.30
N LEU A 217 13.59 5.33 5.24
CA LEU A 217 12.80 6.26 4.43
C LEU A 217 11.63 6.86 5.22
N GLN A 218 10.97 6.08 6.08
CA GLN A 218 9.91 6.57 6.96
C GLN A 218 10.44 7.65 7.91
N GLU A 219 11.53 7.38 8.59
CA GLU A 219 12.14 8.33 9.53
C GLU A 219 12.61 9.61 8.82
N ARG A 220 13.32 9.48 7.67
CA ARG A 220 13.89 10.61 6.94
C ARG A 220 12.85 11.48 6.23
N LEU A 221 11.76 10.90 5.75
CA LEU A 221 10.76 11.58 4.90
C LEU A 221 9.41 11.79 5.61
N GLY A 222 9.24 11.30 6.84
CA GLY A 222 7.98 11.38 7.58
C GLY A 222 6.84 10.58 6.94
N LEU A 223 7.15 9.43 6.31
CA LEU A 223 6.17 8.65 5.59
C LEU A 223 5.23 7.89 6.53
N THR A 224 4.00 7.72 6.09
CA THR A 224 3.05 6.78 6.69
C THR A 224 2.97 5.53 5.83
N TYR A 225 2.93 4.35 6.45
CA TYR A 225 2.77 3.08 5.73
C TYR A 225 1.48 2.36 6.10
N LEU A 226 0.76 1.89 5.06
CA LEU A 226 -0.11 0.72 5.18
C LEU A 226 0.69 -0.47 4.65
N PHE A 227 1.11 -1.37 5.54
CA PHE A 227 2.00 -2.47 5.22
C PHE A 227 1.23 -3.80 5.24
N ILE A 228 1.08 -4.43 4.09
CA ILE A 228 0.43 -5.73 3.96
C ILE A 228 1.51 -6.80 3.91
N ALA A 229 1.41 -7.80 4.78
CA ALA A 229 2.29 -8.96 4.79
C ALA A 229 1.58 -10.19 5.36
N HIS A 230 2.15 -11.35 5.07
CA HIS A 230 1.77 -12.63 5.67
C HIS A 230 2.87 -13.16 6.63
N ASP A 231 4.08 -12.61 6.55
CA ASP A 231 5.20 -12.97 7.45
C ASP A 231 5.16 -12.12 8.73
N LEU A 232 4.82 -12.78 9.85
CA LEU A 232 4.71 -12.14 11.16
C LEU A 232 6.05 -11.65 11.71
N ALA A 233 7.19 -12.23 11.31
CA ALA A 233 8.50 -11.75 11.73
C ALA A 233 8.81 -10.38 11.12
N VAL A 234 8.50 -10.19 9.84
CA VAL A 234 8.59 -8.91 9.16
C VAL A 234 7.67 -7.88 9.80
N VAL A 235 6.41 -8.25 10.04
CA VAL A 235 5.41 -7.38 10.67
C VAL A 235 5.85 -6.94 12.06
N ARG A 236 6.35 -7.85 12.88
CA ARG A 236 6.88 -7.53 14.23
C ARG A 236 8.02 -6.52 14.17
N HIS A 237 8.81 -6.52 13.11
CA HIS A 237 9.97 -5.63 12.98
C HIS A 237 9.58 -4.21 12.57
N ILE A 238 8.68 -4.05 11.60
CA ILE A 238 8.39 -2.74 10.99
C ILE A 238 7.18 -2.02 11.60
N SER A 239 6.23 -2.74 12.23
CA SER A 239 4.91 -2.18 12.57
C SER A 239 4.90 -1.39 13.87
N ASN A 240 4.04 -0.38 13.93
CA ASN A 240 3.59 0.25 15.17
C ASN A 240 2.31 -0.44 15.68
N ARG A 241 1.32 -0.59 14.78
CA ARG A 241 0.04 -1.24 15.04
C ARG A 241 -0.25 -2.30 13.98
N VAL A 242 -0.99 -3.32 14.35
CA VAL A 242 -1.31 -4.45 13.47
C VAL A 242 -2.80 -4.72 13.52
N ALA A 243 -3.42 -4.90 12.36
CA ALA A 243 -4.77 -5.41 12.20
C ALA A 243 -4.72 -6.82 11.61
N VAL A 244 -5.46 -7.74 12.22
CA VAL A 244 -5.64 -9.10 11.74
C VAL A 244 -6.92 -9.18 10.93
N MET A 245 -6.80 -9.61 9.66
CA MET A 245 -7.93 -9.74 8.74
C MET A 245 -8.25 -11.21 8.48
N TYR A 246 -9.52 -11.57 8.60
CA TYR A 246 -10.02 -12.90 8.33
C TYR A 246 -11.36 -12.83 7.59
N LEU A 247 -11.48 -13.54 6.46
CA LEU A 247 -12.68 -13.62 5.63
C LEU A 247 -13.37 -12.25 5.38
N GLY A 248 -12.58 -11.26 4.98
CA GLY A 248 -13.08 -9.92 4.63
C GLY A 248 -13.31 -8.98 5.81
N LYS A 249 -13.04 -9.40 7.06
CA LYS A 249 -13.27 -8.62 8.28
C LYS A 249 -11.99 -8.43 9.06
N ILE A 250 -11.85 -7.29 9.74
CA ILE A 250 -10.85 -7.10 10.77
C ILE A 250 -11.37 -7.75 12.05
N VAL A 251 -10.63 -8.72 12.58
CA VAL A 251 -10.99 -9.48 13.78
C VAL A 251 -10.24 -9.00 15.01
N GLU A 252 -9.10 -8.35 14.84
CA GLU A 252 -8.29 -7.80 15.92
C GLU A 252 -7.50 -6.59 15.44
N VAL A 253 -7.32 -5.58 16.29
CA VAL A 253 -6.39 -4.46 16.10
C VAL A 253 -5.68 -4.22 17.41
N ALA A 254 -4.35 -4.29 17.40
CA ALA A 254 -3.54 -4.05 18.57
C ALA A 254 -2.22 -3.33 18.25
N ASP A 255 -1.60 -2.75 19.27
CA ASP A 255 -0.20 -2.34 19.17
C ASP A 255 0.68 -3.57 18.97
N ARG A 256 1.75 -3.43 18.20
CA ARG A 256 2.69 -4.52 17.90
C ARG A 256 3.07 -5.33 19.15
N ASP A 257 3.51 -4.63 20.21
CA ASP A 257 4.01 -5.29 21.41
C ASP A 257 2.92 -6.07 22.17
N THR A 258 1.67 -5.63 22.08
CA THR A 258 0.51 -6.34 22.65
C THR A 258 0.22 -7.61 21.87
N LEU A 259 0.15 -7.52 20.55
CA LEU A 259 -0.17 -8.66 19.70
C LEU A 259 0.86 -9.79 19.78
N PHE A 260 2.15 -9.46 19.93
CA PHE A 260 3.24 -10.46 19.93
C PHE A 260 3.68 -10.90 21.33
N ARG A 261 2.99 -10.48 22.42
CA ARG A 261 3.22 -10.94 23.79
C ARG A 261 2.28 -12.05 24.24
N SER A 262 1.19 -12.26 23.49
CA SER A 262 0.16 -13.28 23.77
C SER A 262 0.54 -14.68 23.24
#